data_9fe0e4240ce4f8c75dfca9ef724ad700
#
_entry.id   9fe0e4240ce4f8c75dfca9ef724ad700
#
_cell.length_a   1.000
_cell.length_b   1.000
_cell.length_c   1.000
_cell.angle_alpha   90.00
_cell.angle_beta   90.00
_cell.angle_gamma   90.00
#
_symmetry.space_group_name_H-M   'P 1'
#
loop_
_entity.id
_entity.type
_entity.pdbx_description
1 polymer ?
#
loop_
_entity_poly.entity_id
_entity_poly.type
_entity_poly.pdbx_seq_one_letter_code
_entity_poly.pdbx_strand_id
1 'polypeptide(L)'
;MGKKIYVDFPESKIRVVADLCEETEPEMCEILWNTIKDQPLRMACMHTMSTGHFFDAKIRPSASPVKSGTQANPVGRHKWFLCDLKPGQMLYTLSEMSAVYGDHVTEPLQGSDTVVAQVQECYLEDFKKAGDFVWNSQFITHTLSTMVVSRKED
;
A
#
# COMPACT_ATOMS: atom_id res chain seq x y z
N MET A 1 14.56 10.19 14.04
CA MET A 1 13.33 9.41 14.02
C MET A 1 12.58 9.64 12.75
N GLY A 2 12.17 8.55 12.09
CA GLY A 2 11.51 8.64 10.81
C GLY A 2 10.02 8.99 10.91
N LYS A 3 9.47 9.39 9.78
CA LYS A 3 8.03 9.65 9.67
C LYS A 3 7.25 8.34 9.72
N LYS A 4 6.07 8.40 10.32
CA LYS A 4 5.17 7.25 10.49
C LYS A 4 3.79 7.58 9.97
N ILE A 5 3.09 6.56 9.53
CA ILE A 5 1.72 6.69 9.05
C ILE A 5 0.81 5.70 9.79
N TYR A 6 -0.45 6.09 9.92
CA TYR A 6 -1.52 5.16 10.24
C TYR A 6 -2.07 4.59 8.94
N VAL A 7 -2.35 3.31 8.95
CA VAL A 7 -3.06 2.65 7.86
C VAL A 7 -4.32 2.04 8.48
N ASP A 8 -5.47 2.58 8.08
CA ASP A 8 -6.76 2.20 8.61
C ASP A 8 -7.55 1.39 7.59
N PHE A 9 -8.23 0.37 8.09
CA PHE A 9 -9.18 -0.44 7.31
C PHE A 9 -10.54 -0.34 8.01
N PRO A 10 -11.36 0.68 7.64
CA PRO A 10 -12.57 1.01 8.41
C PRO A 10 -13.56 -0.15 8.51
N GLU A 11 -13.77 -0.91 7.44
CA GLU A 11 -14.77 -1.99 7.43
C GLU A 11 -14.40 -3.14 8.37
N SER A 12 -13.11 -3.43 8.53
CA SER A 12 -12.64 -4.46 9.45
C SER A 12 -12.22 -3.90 10.81
N LYS A 13 -12.26 -2.56 10.98
CA LYS A 13 -11.91 -1.86 12.22
C LYS A 13 -10.48 -2.15 12.67
N ILE A 14 -9.56 -2.20 11.72
CA ILE A 14 -8.15 -2.45 11.97
C ILE A 14 -7.35 -1.18 11.69
N ARG A 15 -6.44 -0.85 12.59
CA ARG A 15 -5.45 0.21 12.40
C ARG A 15 -4.08 -0.35 12.66
N VAL A 16 -3.16 -0.10 11.73
CA VAL A 16 -1.75 -0.45 11.90
C VAL A 16 -0.88 0.78 11.73
N VAL A 17 0.36 0.69 12.19
CA VAL A 17 1.36 1.75 12.05
C VAL A 17 2.45 1.25 11.11
N ALA A 18 2.86 2.11 10.19
CA ALA A 18 3.98 1.82 9.29
C ALA A 18 5.01 2.94 9.34
N ASP A 19 6.27 2.57 9.21
CA ASP A 19 7.38 3.51 9.09
C ASP A 19 7.63 3.79 7.62
N LEU A 20 7.85 5.07 7.27
CA LEU A 20 8.22 5.43 5.91
C LEU A 20 9.66 5.04 5.63
N CYS A 21 9.92 4.50 4.45
CA CYS A 21 11.25 4.06 4.02
C CYS A 21 12.06 5.23 3.44
N GLU A 22 12.31 6.24 4.27
CA GLU A 22 12.92 7.50 3.83
C GLU A 22 14.36 7.32 3.35
N GLU A 23 15.08 6.33 3.87
CA GLU A 23 16.48 6.10 3.48
C GLU A 23 16.59 5.54 2.06
N THR A 24 15.66 4.70 1.67
CA THR A 24 15.70 4.05 0.36
C THR A 24 14.92 4.79 -0.71
N GLU A 25 13.80 5.42 -0.34
CA GLU A 25 12.92 6.12 -1.28
C GLU A 25 12.53 7.50 -0.76
N PRO A 26 13.49 8.40 -0.58
CA PRO A 26 13.21 9.70 0.03
C PRO A 26 12.23 10.56 -0.76
N GLU A 27 12.32 10.55 -2.10
CA GLU A 27 11.44 11.38 -2.94
C GLU A 27 9.99 10.90 -2.88
N MET A 28 9.79 9.58 -3.00
CA MET A 28 8.43 9.02 -2.97
C MET A 28 7.80 9.13 -1.59
N CYS A 29 8.60 8.97 -0.54
CA CYS A 29 8.11 9.19 0.84
C CYS A 29 7.71 10.64 1.05
N GLU A 30 8.47 11.59 0.52
CA GLU A 30 8.12 13.01 0.63
C GLU A 30 6.82 13.33 -0.12
N ILE A 31 6.66 12.80 -1.33
CA ILE A 31 5.43 12.99 -2.10
C ILE A 31 4.23 12.45 -1.33
N LEU A 32 4.32 11.23 -0.81
CA LEU A 32 3.25 10.64 -0.01
C LEU A 32 2.97 11.48 1.23
N TRP A 33 4.01 11.87 1.97
CA TRP A 33 3.87 12.65 3.20
C TRP A 33 3.16 13.98 2.95
N ASN A 34 3.49 14.64 1.85
CA ASN A 34 2.86 15.90 1.48
C ASN A 34 1.42 15.71 0.98
N THR A 35 1.16 14.60 0.30
CA THR A 35 -0.20 14.27 -0.17
C THR A 35 -1.18 14.11 0.99
N ILE A 36 -0.72 13.55 2.11
CA ILE A 36 -1.57 13.31 3.28
C ILE A 36 -1.44 14.42 4.35
N LYS A 37 -0.92 15.57 3.98
CA LYS A 37 -0.70 16.67 4.92
C LYS A 37 -1.98 17.24 5.51
N ASP A 38 -2.93 17.56 4.67
CA ASP A 38 -4.14 18.28 5.09
C ASP A 38 -5.32 17.34 5.31
N GLN A 39 -5.33 16.19 4.67
CA GLN A 39 -6.38 15.19 4.84
C GLN A 39 -5.85 13.80 4.51
N PRO A 40 -6.45 12.76 5.09
CA PRO A 40 -6.07 11.39 4.79
C PRO A 40 -6.31 11.03 3.34
N LEU A 41 -5.52 10.06 2.84
CA LEU A 41 -5.71 9.48 1.54
C LEU A 41 -6.60 8.26 1.67
N ARG A 42 -7.80 8.35 1.12
CA ARG A 42 -8.81 7.28 1.17
C ARG A 42 -8.84 6.56 -0.17
N MET A 43 -8.68 5.24 -0.14
CA MET A 43 -8.53 4.42 -1.34
C MET A 43 -9.50 3.23 -1.30
N ALA A 44 -9.89 2.77 -2.49
CA ALA A 44 -10.70 1.56 -2.63
C ALA A 44 -9.79 0.36 -2.85
N CYS A 45 -9.93 -0.67 -2.03
CA CYS A 45 -9.11 -1.87 -2.13
C CYS A 45 -9.61 -2.80 -3.23
N MET A 46 -8.66 -3.50 -3.85
CA MET A 46 -8.92 -4.46 -4.91
C MET A 46 -7.92 -5.62 -4.77
N HIS A 47 -8.38 -6.84 -4.99
CA HIS A 47 -7.54 -8.02 -4.87
C HIS A 47 -7.66 -8.87 -6.12
N THR A 48 -6.54 -9.44 -6.59
CA THR A 48 -6.55 -10.40 -7.68
C THR A 48 -6.46 -11.81 -7.14
N MET A 49 -6.78 -12.79 -7.97
CA MET A 49 -6.69 -14.20 -7.58
C MET A 49 -5.27 -14.77 -7.70
N SER A 50 -4.41 -14.14 -8.51
CA SER A 50 -3.12 -14.72 -8.87
C SER A 50 -1.94 -14.22 -8.08
N THR A 51 -2.06 -13.09 -7.37
CA THR A 51 -0.92 -12.46 -6.71
C THR A 51 -0.61 -13.00 -5.32
N GLY A 52 -1.51 -13.80 -4.74
CA GLY A 52 -1.31 -14.30 -3.38
C GLY A 52 -1.64 -13.23 -2.33
N HIS A 53 -0.79 -13.09 -1.32
CA HIS A 53 -1.01 -12.16 -0.19
C HIS A 53 -0.62 -10.73 -0.55
N PHE A 54 -1.23 -10.21 -1.58
CA PHE A 54 -0.94 -8.89 -2.12
C PHE A 54 -2.25 -8.25 -2.62
N PHE A 55 -2.50 -7.00 -2.25
CA PHE A 55 -3.66 -6.28 -2.77
C PHE A 55 -3.28 -4.85 -3.19
N ASP A 56 -4.11 -4.28 -4.05
CA ASP A 56 -4.01 -2.89 -4.48
C ASP A 56 -5.08 -2.05 -3.80
N ALA A 57 -4.77 -0.77 -3.59
CA ALA A 57 -5.75 0.23 -3.16
C ALA A 57 -5.66 1.39 -4.14
N LYS A 58 -6.77 1.67 -4.81
CA LYS A 58 -6.80 2.64 -5.90
C LYS A 58 -7.12 4.04 -5.38
N ILE A 59 -6.27 4.98 -5.79
CA ILE A 59 -6.47 6.39 -5.50
C ILE A 59 -7.45 6.95 -6.52
N ARG A 60 -8.38 7.79 -6.07
CA ARG A 60 -9.36 8.41 -6.98
C ARG A 60 -8.61 9.20 -8.07
N PRO A 61 -8.92 8.99 -9.35
CA PRO A 61 -8.25 9.71 -10.42
C PRO A 61 -8.50 11.21 -10.35
N SER A 62 -7.49 11.97 -10.69
CA SER A 62 -7.63 13.43 -10.85
C SER A 62 -8.21 13.76 -12.23
N ALA A 63 -8.65 15.01 -12.40
CA ALA A 63 -9.15 15.48 -13.69
C ALA A 63 -8.06 15.46 -14.77
N SER A 64 -6.80 15.57 -14.38
CA SER A 64 -5.65 15.52 -15.29
C SER A 64 -4.65 14.49 -14.78
N PRO A 65 -4.92 13.20 -14.97
CA PRO A 65 -4.06 12.15 -14.43
C PRO A 65 -2.70 12.12 -15.11
N VAL A 66 -1.66 11.93 -14.31
CA VAL A 66 -0.30 11.74 -14.80
C VAL A 66 -0.05 10.23 -14.92
N LYS A 67 0.40 9.79 -16.10
CA LYS A 67 0.76 8.39 -16.31
C LYS A 67 2.17 8.11 -15.79
N SER A 68 2.27 7.86 -14.53
CA SER A 68 3.52 7.46 -13.90
C SER A 68 3.32 6.11 -13.21
N GLY A 69 4.42 5.49 -12.79
CA GLY A 69 4.33 4.22 -12.09
C GLY A 69 4.00 3.03 -12.99
N THR A 70 4.38 3.08 -14.27
CA THR A 70 4.30 1.94 -15.18
C THR A 70 5.67 1.27 -15.28
N GLN A 71 5.72 0.07 -15.85
CA GLN A 71 7.01 -0.59 -16.09
C GLN A 71 7.91 0.23 -17.01
N ALA A 72 7.33 0.94 -17.97
CA ALA A 72 8.07 1.80 -18.89
C ALA A 72 8.54 3.11 -18.23
N ASN A 73 7.78 3.60 -17.27
CA ASN A 73 8.06 4.86 -16.58
C ASN A 73 7.81 4.70 -15.07
N PRO A 74 8.66 3.89 -14.38
CA PRO A 74 8.48 3.62 -12.96
C PRO A 74 8.78 4.85 -12.12
N VAL A 75 8.13 4.95 -10.96
CA VAL A 75 8.45 5.94 -9.94
C VAL A 75 9.34 5.31 -8.87
N GLY A 76 10.18 6.14 -8.24
CA GLY A 76 11.07 5.71 -7.18
C GLY A 76 12.43 5.26 -7.69
N ARG A 77 13.29 4.92 -6.75
CA ARG A 77 14.69 4.56 -7.02
C ARG A 77 14.91 3.07 -7.25
N HIS A 78 14.08 2.24 -6.61
CA HIS A 78 14.27 0.79 -6.60
C HIS A 78 13.07 0.08 -7.22
N LYS A 79 13.38 -0.95 -8.01
CA LYS A 79 12.38 -1.81 -8.65
C LYS A 79 12.41 -3.17 -7.98
N TRP A 80 11.24 -3.78 -7.85
CA TRP A 80 11.08 -5.04 -7.14
C TRP A 80 10.38 -6.07 -8.01
N PHE A 81 10.80 -7.33 -7.90
CA PHE A 81 9.92 -8.44 -8.27
C PHE A 81 8.91 -8.63 -7.15
N LEU A 82 7.64 -8.79 -7.51
CA LEU A 82 6.57 -8.92 -6.51
C LEU A 82 6.83 -10.10 -5.57
N CYS A 83 7.33 -11.22 -6.09
CA CYS A 83 7.60 -12.41 -5.27
C CYS A 83 8.75 -12.23 -4.28
N ASP A 84 9.55 -11.19 -4.39
CA ASP A 84 10.63 -10.90 -3.44
C ASP A 84 10.18 -9.99 -2.30
N LEU A 85 8.95 -9.48 -2.36
CA LEU A 85 8.42 -8.61 -1.33
C LEU A 85 8.09 -9.39 -0.05
N LYS A 86 8.18 -8.69 1.08
CA LYS A 86 7.98 -9.28 2.41
C LYS A 86 6.74 -8.71 3.08
N PRO A 87 6.14 -9.46 4.02
CA PRO A 87 4.96 -8.96 4.75
C PRO A 87 5.20 -7.58 5.36
N GLY A 88 4.20 -6.72 5.22
CA GLY A 88 4.23 -5.36 5.75
C GLY A 88 4.78 -4.33 4.80
N GLN A 89 5.41 -4.73 3.69
CA GLN A 89 5.87 -3.77 2.71
C GLN A 89 4.70 -3.16 1.94
N MET A 90 4.71 -1.85 1.81
CA MET A 90 3.70 -1.10 1.09
C MET A 90 4.37 -0.31 -0.04
N LEU A 91 3.77 -0.39 -1.21
CA LEU A 91 4.28 0.24 -2.41
C LEU A 91 3.38 1.41 -2.79
N TYR A 92 3.93 2.40 -3.47
CA TYR A 92 3.20 3.60 -3.83
C TYR A 92 3.55 4.07 -5.23
N THR A 93 2.52 4.42 -5.98
CA THR A 93 2.61 5.28 -7.15
C THR A 93 1.67 6.46 -6.94
N LEU A 94 1.62 7.38 -7.88
CA LEU A 94 0.69 8.50 -7.79
C LEU A 94 -0.78 8.06 -7.99
N SER A 95 -1.02 6.83 -8.44
CA SER A 95 -2.36 6.32 -8.75
C SER A 95 -2.83 5.21 -7.82
N GLU A 96 -1.91 4.59 -7.06
CA GLU A 96 -2.29 3.47 -6.20
C GLU A 96 -1.27 3.21 -5.11
N MET A 97 -1.71 2.54 -4.06
CA MET A 97 -0.82 1.90 -3.09
C MET A 97 -1.12 0.41 -3.10
N SER A 98 -0.06 -0.38 -2.99
CA SER A 98 -0.17 -1.83 -2.92
C SER A 98 0.41 -2.30 -1.59
N ALA A 99 -0.01 -3.45 -1.14
CA ALA A 99 0.44 -3.97 0.14
C ALA A 99 0.64 -5.48 0.11
N VAL A 100 1.74 -5.91 0.72
CA VAL A 100 2.01 -7.32 0.97
C VAL A 100 1.60 -7.60 2.41
N TYR A 101 0.64 -8.51 2.60
CA TYR A 101 0.08 -8.75 3.92
C TYR A 101 0.38 -10.16 4.47
N GLY A 102 1.10 -10.97 3.71
CA GLY A 102 1.48 -12.31 4.15
C GLY A 102 2.68 -12.85 3.38
N ASP A 103 3.04 -14.11 3.63
CA ASP A 103 4.27 -14.72 3.11
C ASP A 103 4.18 -15.22 1.66
N HIS A 104 2.99 -15.26 1.09
CA HIS A 104 2.78 -15.91 -0.18
C HIS A 104 2.42 -14.92 -1.29
N VAL A 105 3.44 -14.22 -1.81
CA VAL A 105 3.32 -13.47 -3.04
C VAL A 105 3.97 -14.30 -4.14
N THR A 106 3.20 -14.66 -5.13
CA THR A 106 3.60 -15.70 -6.09
C THR A 106 3.95 -15.18 -7.48
N GLU A 107 3.70 -13.92 -7.77
CA GLU A 107 3.87 -13.39 -9.11
C GLU A 107 5.30 -12.89 -9.33
N PRO A 108 6.04 -13.46 -10.31
CA PRO A 108 7.43 -13.08 -10.56
C PRO A 108 7.57 -11.87 -11.49
N LEU A 109 6.58 -10.99 -11.49
CA LEU A 109 6.61 -9.79 -12.33
C LEU A 109 7.27 -8.63 -11.59
N GLN A 110 7.93 -7.78 -12.37
CA GLN A 110 8.46 -6.53 -11.85
C GLN A 110 7.31 -5.54 -11.70
N GLY A 111 7.13 -5.01 -10.49
CA GLY A 111 6.17 -3.97 -10.24
C GLY A 111 6.61 -2.63 -10.80
N SER A 112 5.65 -1.74 -11.01
CA SER A 112 5.89 -0.37 -11.50
C SER A 112 6.10 0.61 -10.35
N ASP A 113 5.76 0.22 -9.15
CA ASP A 113 5.82 1.04 -7.95
C ASP A 113 6.97 0.62 -7.04
N THR A 114 7.23 1.41 -6.04
CA THR A 114 8.35 1.18 -5.13
C THR A 114 7.89 1.12 -3.68
N VAL A 115 8.67 0.44 -2.84
CA VAL A 115 8.37 0.27 -1.41
C VAL A 115 8.62 1.59 -0.68
N VAL A 116 7.57 2.18 -0.13
CA VAL A 116 7.62 3.45 0.59
C VAL A 116 7.40 3.30 2.08
N ALA A 117 6.84 2.18 2.54
CA ALA A 117 6.53 2.00 3.95
C ALA A 117 6.67 0.54 4.35
N GLN A 118 6.94 0.34 5.63
CA GLN A 118 7.02 -0.97 6.26
C GLN A 118 6.14 -0.95 7.50
N VAL A 119 5.13 -1.80 7.51
CA VAL A 119 4.29 -2.00 8.70
C VAL A 119 5.16 -2.54 9.83
N GLN A 120 5.03 -1.95 11.01
CA GLN A 120 5.81 -2.36 12.18
C GLN A 120 5.48 -3.80 12.56
N GLU A 121 6.48 -4.52 13.04
CA GLU A 121 6.37 -5.95 13.30
C GLU A 121 5.21 -6.32 14.22
N CYS A 122 4.96 -5.53 15.26
CA CYS A 122 3.87 -5.79 16.20
C CYS A 122 2.47 -5.68 15.58
N TYR A 123 2.36 -5.10 14.39
CA TYR A 123 1.09 -4.96 13.66
C TYR A 123 0.93 -5.93 12.49
N LEU A 124 1.92 -6.78 12.22
CA LEU A 124 1.86 -7.66 11.04
C LEU A 124 0.70 -8.65 11.10
N GLU A 125 0.36 -9.15 12.28
CA GLU A 125 -0.77 -10.06 12.43
C GLU A 125 -2.10 -9.37 12.10
N ASP A 126 -2.30 -8.15 12.60
CA ASP A 126 -3.48 -7.36 12.27
C ASP A 126 -3.52 -6.99 10.80
N PHE A 127 -2.38 -6.70 10.21
CA PHE A 127 -2.27 -6.40 8.78
C PHE A 127 -2.66 -7.61 7.93
N LYS A 128 -2.27 -8.81 8.35
CA LYS A 128 -2.68 -10.05 7.69
C LYS A 128 -4.20 -10.21 7.73
N LYS A 129 -4.82 -9.94 8.88
CA LYS A 129 -6.29 -9.97 9.02
C LYS A 129 -6.96 -8.98 8.09
N ALA A 130 -6.41 -7.77 7.97
CA ALA A 130 -6.94 -6.76 7.07
C ALA A 130 -6.86 -7.21 5.61
N GLY A 131 -5.76 -7.80 5.20
CA GLY A 131 -5.60 -8.34 3.84
C GLY A 131 -6.57 -9.49 3.56
N ASP A 132 -6.75 -10.38 4.51
CA ASP A 132 -7.74 -11.46 4.40
C ASP A 132 -9.16 -10.89 4.25
N PHE A 133 -9.46 -9.80 4.96
CA PHE A 133 -10.74 -9.12 4.81
C PHE A 133 -10.90 -8.54 3.40
N VAL A 134 -9.86 -7.95 2.83
CA VAL A 134 -9.90 -7.45 1.45
C VAL A 134 -10.20 -8.58 0.48
N TRP A 135 -9.50 -9.72 0.63
CA TRP A 135 -9.78 -10.92 -0.18
C TRP A 135 -11.25 -11.31 -0.09
N ASN A 136 -11.77 -11.45 1.12
CA ASN A 136 -13.16 -11.84 1.34
C ASN A 136 -14.13 -10.83 0.74
N SER A 137 -13.84 -9.54 0.85
CA SER A 137 -14.71 -8.50 0.31
C SER A 137 -14.81 -8.54 -1.21
N GLN A 138 -13.75 -8.98 -1.88
CA GLN A 138 -13.71 -9.04 -3.35
C GLN A 138 -14.33 -10.33 -3.89
N PHE A 139 -14.08 -11.47 -3.24
CA PHE A 139 -14.40 -12.78 -3.81
C PHE A 139 -15.56 -13.49 -3.12
N ILE A 140 -15.92 -13.11 -1.91
CA ILE A 140 -16.96 -13.79 -1.14
C ILE A 140 -18.17 -12.88 -0.90
N THR A 141 -17.98 -11.74 -0.25
CA THR A 141 -19.10 -10.87 0.13
C THR A 141 -19.45 -9.83 -0.92
N HIS A 142 -18.53 -9.52 -1.84
CA HIS A 142 -18.70 -8.49 -2.87
C HIS A 142 -19.09 -7.14 -2.28
N THR A 143 -18.43 -6.75 -1.22
CA THR A 143 -18.62 -5.46 -0.55
C THR A 143 -17.38 -4.60 -0.72
N LEU A 144 -17.55 -3.28 -0.69
CA LEU A 144 -16.42 -2.37 -0.77
C LEU A 144 -15.57 -2.45 0.50
N SER A 145 -14.27 -2.57 0.34
CA SER A 145 -13.31 -2.35 1.41
C SER A 145 -12.41 -1.18 1.07
N THR A 146 -12.03 -0.41 2.08
CA THR A 146 -11.22 0.80 1.89
C THR A 146 -9.96 0.74 2.76
N MET A 147 -8.95 1.46 2.31
CA MET A 147 -7.73 1.69 3.07
C MET A 147 -7.53 3.20 3.18
N VAL A 148 -7.26 3.68 4.37
CA VAL A 148 -7.07 5.11 4.64
C VAL A 148 -5.69 5.31 5.25
N VAL A 149 -4.89 6.15 4.60
CA VAL A 149 -3.53 6.45 5.05
C VAL A 149 -3.50 7.89 5.57
N SER A 150 -2.98 8.08 6.78
CA SER A 150 -2.85 9.38 7.40
C SER A 150 -1.52 9.51 8.13
N ARG A 151 -1.11 10.75 8.39
CA ARG A 151 0.10 10.98 9.17
C ARG A 151 -0.10 10.56 10.62
N LYS A 152 0.92 9.93 11.16
CA LYS A 152 1.01 9.73 12.60
C LYS A 152 1.92 10.79 13.16
N GLU A 153 1.34 11.83 13.69
CA GLU A 153 2.05 12.95 14.31
C GLU A 153 1.74 12.95 15.80
N ASP A 154 2.76 12.79 16.59
CA ASP A 154 2.64 12.77 18.07
C ASP A 154 3.14 14.08 18.69
#